data_1e59dd4d380a6533a2530f5b237231f7
#
_entry.id   1e59dd4d380a6533a2530f5b237231f7
#
_cell.length_a   1.000
_cell.length_b   1.000
_cell.length_c   1.000
_cell.angle_alpha   90.00
_cell.angle_beta   90.00
_cell.angle_gamma   90.00
#
_symmetry.space_group_name_H-M   'P 1'
#
loop_
_entity.id
_entity.type
_entity.pdbx_description
1 polymer ?
#
loop_
_entity_poly.entity_id
_entity_poly.type
_entity_poly.pdbx_seq_one_letter_code
_entity_poly.pdbx_strand_id
1 'polypeptide(L)'
;MEYLTIDDLKKEARKKVPKAFHDYVLSGSWTESTLESNTNDFKKISFRQRVAVDISNRNTRKSLLGIDYKMPVALAPVGLLGMQRADGEILAAQAAESFGIPFTLSTCLLYTSPSPRDRY
;
A
#
# COMPACT_ATOMS: atom_id res chain seq x y z
N MET A 1 -2.31 11.05 18.75
CA MET A 1 -1.44 9.86 18.85
C MET A 1 -0.69 9.79 17.55
N GLU A 2 0.64 9.77 17.59
CA GLU A 2 1.49 9.70 16.41
C GLU A 2 1.72 8.21 16.07
N TYR A 3 1.47 7.83 14.83
CA TYR A 3 1.71 6.46 14.37
C TYR A 3 3.10 6.42 13.73
N LEU A 4 3.98 5.59 14.23
CA LEU A 4 5.36 5.48 13.78
C LEU A 4 5.57 4.30 12.81
N THR A 5 4.71 3.30 12.91
CA THR A 5 4.84 2.06 12.13
C THR A 5 3.50 1.62 11.51
N ILE A 6 3.59 0.78 10.48
CA ILE A 6 2.40 0.12 9.90
C ILE A 6 1.69 -0.75 10.96
N ASP A 7 2.43 -1.34 11.89
CA ASP A 7 1.82 -2.15 12.96
C ASP A 7 0.98 -1.31 13.92
N ASP A 8 1.30 -0.05 14.12
CA ASP A 8 0.45 0.86 14.90
C ASP A 8 -0.87 1.13 14.18
N LEU A 9 -0.82 1.31 12.86
CA LEU A 9 -2.02 1.45 12.04
C LEU A 9 -2.87 0.17 12.04
N LYS A 10 -2.26 -1.02 11.99
CA LYS A 10 -2.98 -2.31 12.11
C LYS A 10 -3.72 -2.42 13.43
N LYS A 11 -3.10 -2.03 14.54
CA LYS A 11 -3.74 -2.03 15.86
C LYS A 11 -4.97 -1.11 15.92
N GLU A 12 -4.89 0.05 15.28
CA GLU A 12 -6.02 0.98 15.21
C GLU A 12 -7.13 0.47 14.27
N ALA A 13 -6.77 -0.09 13.12
CA ALA A 13 -7.72 -0.71 12.20
C ALA A 13 -8.52 -1.83 12.89
N ARG A 14 -7.86 -2.68 13.67
CA ARG A 14 -8.52 -3.76 14.45
C ARG A 14 -9.62 -3.27 15.38
N LYS A 15 -9.51 -2.05 15.91
CA LYS A 15 -10.52 -1.46 16.81
C LYS A 15 -11.71 -0.89 16.07
N LYS A 16 -11.56 -0.53 14.79
CA LYS A 16 -12.54 0.26 14.02
C LYS A 16 -13.22 -0.55 12.93
N VAL A 17 -12.52 -1.53 12.37
CA VAL A 17 -13.01 -2.35 11.27
C VAL A 17 -13.73 -3.58 11.82
N PRO A 18 -14.93 -3.95 11.30
CA PRO A 18 -15.60 -5.18 11.69
C PRO A 18 -14.68 -6.39 11.51
N LYS A 19 -14.72 -7.31 12.47
CA LYS A 19 -13.79 -8.45 12.55
C LYS A 19 -13.69 -9.25 11.25
N ALA A 20 -14.82 -9.53 10.58
CA ALA A 20 -14.84 -10.28 9.35
C ALA A 20 -14.02 -9.61 8.23
N PHE A 21 -14.14 -8.30 8.07
CA PHE A 21 -13.42 -7.55 7.05
C PHE A 21 -11.94 -7.37 7.42
N HIS A 22 -11.67 -7.16 8.70
CA HIS A 22 -10.30 -7.10 9.19
C HIS A 22 -9.56 -8.42 8.99
N ASP A 23 -10.17 -9.55 9.35
CA ASP A 23 -9.56 -10.86 9.19
C ASP A 23 -9.37 -11.22 7.70
N TYR A 24 -10.31 -10.83 6.83
CA TYR A 24 -10.18 -11.00 5.37
C TYR A 24 -8.91 -10.35 4.82
N VAL A 25 -8.62 -9.12 5.22
CA VAL A 25 -7.44 -8.38 4.73
C VAL A 25 -6.13 -8.92 5.30
N LEU A 26 -6.16 -9.47 6.51
CA LEU A 26 -4.96 -9.98 7.18
C LEU A 26 -4.63 -11.43 6.83
N SER A 27 -5.59 -12.19 6.32
CA SER A 27 -5.36 -13.59 5.96
C SER A 27 -4.77 -13.74 4.55
N GLY A 28 -3.93 -14.72 4.40
CA GLY A 28 -3.40 -15.19 3.13
C GLY A 28 -4.12 -16.42 2.62
N SER A 29 -3.71 -16.88 1.45
CA SER A 29 -4.26 -18.08 0.83
C SER A 29 -3.49 -19.34 1.26
N TRP A 30 -4.21 -20.43 1.48
CA TRP A 30 -3.66 -21.76 1.74
C TRP A 30 -2.70 -21.78 2.94
N THR A 31 -1.42 -22.07 2.72
CA THR A 31 -0.38 -22.12 3.77
C THR A 31 0.15 -20.76 4.20
N GLU A 32 -0.33 -19.69 3.60
CA GLU A 32 0.11 -18.31 3.86
C GLU A 32 1.62 -18.05 3.62
N SER A 33 2.34 -18.97 2.97
CA SER A 33 3.78 -18.86 2.76
C SER A 33 4.18 -17.58 2.00
N THR A 34 3.38 -17.16 1.02
CA THR A 34 3.61 -15.90 0.30
C THR A 34 3.36 -14.68 1.19
N LEU A 35 2.31 -14.72 2.03
CA LEU A 35 2.02 -13.67 3.00
C LEU A 35 3.18 -13.49 3.98
N GLU A 36 3.73 -14.59 4.49
CA GLU A 36 4.91 -14.56 5.36
C GLU A 36 6.14 -14.03 4.63
N SER A 37 6.39 -14.46 3.38
CA SER A 37 7.52 -14.01 2.57
C SER A 37 7.46 -12.51 2.30
N ASN A 38 6.28 -11.94 2.06
CA ASN A 38 6.09 -10.50 1.85
C ASN A 38 6.64 -9.64 3.01
N THR A 39 6.72 -10.19 4.20
CA THR A 39 7.29 -9.52 5.37
C THR A 39 8.72 -9.97 5.64
N ASN A 40 8.98 -11.28 5.59
CA ASN A 40 10.25 -11.86 6.00
C ASN A 40 11.39 -11.57 5.01
N ASP A 41 11.08 -11.42 3.73
CA ASP A 41 12.09 -11.13 2.71
C ASP A 41 12.74 -9.76 2.89
N PHE A 42 11.99 -8.78 3.43
CA PHE A 42 12.59 -7.49 3.81
C PHE A 42 13.67 -7.60 4.88
N LYS A 43 13.60 -8.59 5.78
CA LYS A 43 14.62 -8.83 6.81
C LYS A 43 15.96 -9.31 6.24
N LYS A 44 15.96 -9.80 4.99
CA LYS A 44 17.19 -10.22 4.28
C LYS A 44 17.95 -9.03 3.69
N ILE A 45 17.34 -7.85 3.64
CA ILE A 45 17.93 -6.63 3.08
C ILE A 45 18.49 -5.80 4.23
N SER A 46 19.78 -5.49 4.18
CA SER A 46 20.45 -4.69 5.19
C SER A 46 21.07 -3.44 4.59
N PHE A 47 21.05 -2.35 5.32
CA PHE A 47 21.73 -1.13 4.92
C PHE A 47 23.23 -1.26 5.16
N ARG A 48 24.03 -1.00 4.12
CA ARG A 48 25.47 -0.83 4.27
C ARG A 48 25.75 0.63 4.61
N GLN A 49 26.04 0.90 5.86
CA GLN A 49 26.39 2.23 6.33
C GLN A 49 27.73 2.68 5.72
N ARG A 50 27.84 3.94 5.39
CA ARG A 50 29.06 4.61 4.96
C ARG A 50 29.24 5.87 5.78
N VAL A 51 30.43 6.10 6.29
CA VAL A 51 30.79 7.29 7.08
C VAL A 51 31.47 8.32 6.19
N ALA A 52 31.35 9.61 6.54
CA ALA A 52 31.98 10.72 5.83
C ALA A 52 31.68 10.80 4.33
N VAL A 53 30.45 10.48 3.94
CA VAL A 53 29.97 10.65 2.56
C VAL A 53 28.99 11.82 2.51
N ASP A 54 29.20 12.71 1.55
CA ASP A 54 28.25 13.80 1.30
C ASP A 54 26.87 13.24 0.87
N ILE A 55 25.83 13.60 1.60
CA ILE A 55 24.45 13.16 1.37
C ILE A 55 23.52 14.30 0.94
N SER A 56 24.03 15.51 0.73
CA SER A 56 23.24 16.71 0.45
C SER A 56 22.37 16.57 -0.81
N ASN A 57 22.81 15.80 -1.79
CA ASN A 57 22.12 15.60 -3.07
C ASN A 57 21.31 14.29 -3.14
N ARG A 58 21.09 13.61 -2.00
CA ARG A 58 20.30 12.39 -2.01
C ARG A 58 18.83 12.68 -2.20
N ASN A 59 18.20 11.92 -3.09
CA ASN A 59 16.75 11.94 -3.28
C ASN A 59 16.25 10.53 -3.59
N THR A 60 14.95 10.33 -3.43
CA THR A 60 14.27 9.06 -3.70
C THR A 60 13.43 9.12 -4.98
N ARG A 61 13.51 10.20 -5.73
CA ARG A 61 12.71 10.41 -6.94
C ARG A 61 12.96 9.32 -7.96
N LYS A 62 11.90 8.87 -8.62
CA LYS A 62 11.96 7.89 -9.69
C LYS A 62 10.91 8.16 -10.74
N SER A 63 11.32 8.10 -12.00
CA SER A 63 10.36 8.10 -13.12
C SER A 63 9.82 6.68 -13.33
N LEU A 64 8.50 6.57 -13.42
CA LEU A 64 7.77 5.33 -13.71
C LEU A 64 6.67 5.67 -14.72
N LEU A 65 6.63 4.94 -15.86
CA LEU A 65 5.66 5.15 -16.94
C LEU A 65 5.60 6.60 -17.45
N GLY A 66 6.74 7.30 -17.46
CA GLY A 66 6.83 8.69 -17.93
C GLY A 66 6.37 9.74 -16.90
N ILE A 67 6.04 9.34 -15.69
CA ILE A 67 5.66 10.25 -14.58
C ILE A 67 6.72 10.21 -13.50
N ASP A 68 7.10 11.37 -13.00
CA ASP A 68 8.07 11.51 -11.91
C ASP A 68 7.38 11.44 -10.55
N TYR A 69 7.80 10.48 -9.74
CA TYR A 69 7.31 10.27 -8.38
C TYR A 69 8.36 10.62 -7.34
N LYS A 70 7.91 10.96 -6.13
CA LYS A 70 8.80 11.34 -5.02
C LYS A 70 9.63 10.17 -4.49
N MET A 71 9.15 8.93 -4.67
CA MET A 71 9.87 7.72 -4.24
C MET A 71 9.40 6.49 -5.05
N PRO A 72 10.21 5.42 -5.12
CA PRO A 72 9.88 4.20 -5.86
C PRO A 72 8.95 3.27 -5.06
N VAL A 73 7.84 3.80 -4.57
CA VAL A 73 6.82 3.05 -3.81
C VAL A 73 5.46 3.36 -4.43
N ALA A 74 4.63 2.36 -4.57
CA ALA A 74 3.25 2.50 -5.02
C ALA A 74 2.30 1.90 -3.99
N LEU A 75 1.10 2.46 -3.86
CA LEU A 75 0.03 1.80 -3.13
C LEU A 75 -0.52 0.67 -4.00
N ALA A 76 -0.41 -0.55 -3.49
CA ALA A 76 -0.90 -1.75 -4.17
C ALA A 76 -2.43 -1.77 -4.23
N PRO A 77 -3.01 -2.47 -5.23
CA PRO A 77 -4.46 -2.64 -5.31
C PRO A 77 -4.97 -3.45 -4.11
N VAL A 78 -6.00 -2.96 -3.45
CA VAL A 78 -6.69 -3.64 -2.35
C VAL A 78 -8.13 -3.89 -2.75
N GLY A 79 -8.53 -5.15 -2.81
CA GLY A 79 -9.91 -5.52 -3.10
C GLY A 79 -10.84 -5.14 -1.95
N LEU A 80 -12.05 -4.68 -2.29
CA LEU A 80 -13.10 -4.35 -1.32
C LEU A 80 -12.65 -3.37 -0.22
N LEU A 81 -11.80 -2.40 -0.58
CA LEU A 81 -11.29 -1.41 0.38
C LEU A 81 -12.43 -0.60 1.03
N GLY A 82 -13.53 -0.38 0.33
CA GLY A 82 -14.73 0.25 0.87
C GLY A 82 -15.37 -0.50 2.05
N MET A 83 -15.13 -1.80 2.21
CA MET A 83 -15.55 -2.57 3.40
C MET A 83 -14.67 -2.27 4.63
N GLN A 84 -13.44 -1.82 4.41
CA GLN A 84 -12.52 -1.41 5.48
C GLN A 84 -12.83 0.02 5.93
N ARG A 85 -13.11 0.87 4.96
CA ARG A 85 -13.40 2.29 5.16
C ARG A 85 -14.29 2.78 4.02
N ALA A 86 -15.40 3.43 4.34
CA ALA A 86 -16.21 4.14 3.35
C ALA A 86 -15.33 5.09 2.54
N ASP A 87 -15.51 5.11 1.23
CA ASP A 87 -14.70 5.87 0.27
C ASP A 87 -13.19 5.57 0.32
N GLY A 88 -12.83 4.35 0.77
CA GLY A 88 -11.45 3.95 1.01
C GLY A 88 -10.54 4.11 -0.21
N GLU A 89 -11.03 3.74 -1.40
CA GLU A 89 -10.29 3.87 -2.66
C GLU A 89 -10.04 5.34 -3.01
N ILE A 90 -11.03 6.20 -2.83
CA ILE A 90 -10.94 7.65 -3.09
C ILE A 90 -9.94 8.28 -2.14
N LEU A 91 -10.05 7.98 -0.84
CA LEU A 91 -9.15 8.50 0.18
C LEU A 91 -7.70 8.04 -0.05
N ALA A 92 -7.49 6.77 -0.46
CA ALA A 92 -6.18 6.25 -0.76
C ALA A 92 -5.58 6.92 -2.01
N ALA A 93 -6.37 7.12 -3.06
CA ALA A 93 -5.93 7.83 -4.27
C ALA A 93 -5.53 9.28 -3.97
N GLN A 94 -6.35 10.01 -3.22
CA GLN A 94 -6.06 11.40 -2.79
C GLN A 94 -4.79 11.47 -1.93
N ALA A 95 -4.59 10.52 -1.01
CA ALA A 95 -3.40 10.45 -0.19
C ALA A 95 -2.14 10.17 -1.03
N ALA A 96 -2.22 9.24 -1.99
CA ALA A 96 -1.14 8.93 -2.90
C ALA A 96 -0.77 10.13 -3.78
N GLU A 97 -1.74 10.83 -4.34
CA GLU A 97 -1.55 12.04 -5.13
C GLU A 97 -0.87 13.13 -4.30
N SER A 98 -1.40 13.44 -3.12
CA SER A 98 -0.84 14.44 -2.21
C SER A 98 0.60 14.12 -1.80
N PHE A 99 0.90 12.85 -1.58
CA PHE A 99 2.25 12.40 -1.24
C PHE A 99 3.17 12.35 -2.47
N GLY A 100 2.63 12.19 -3.67
CA GLY A 100 3.37 12.11 -4.94
C GLY A 100 3.91 10.71 -5.23
N ILE A 101 3.10 9.67 -5.00
CA ILE A 101 3.37 8.27 -5.33
C ILE A 101 2.22 7.69 -6.17
N PRO A 102 2.46 6.61 -6.94
CA PRO A 102 1.40 5.94 -7.68
C PRO A 102 0.38 5.26 -6.76
N PHE A 103 -0.87 5.26 -7.19
CA PHE A 103 -1.94 4.44 -6.62
C PHE A 103 -2.43 3.45 -7.69
N THR A 104 -2.67 2.21 -7.28
CA THR A 104 -3.24 1.19 -8.17
C THR A 104 -4.64 0.82 -7.70
N LEU A 105 -5.62 1.01 -8.56
CA LEU A 105 -7.00 0.66 -8.28
C LEU A 105 -7.21 -0.84 -8.48
N SER A 106 -7.88 -1.50 -7.53
CA SER A 106 -8.28 -2.90 -7.68
C SER A 106 -9.44 -3.03 -8.66
N THR A 107 -9.50 -4.12 -9.40
CA THR A 107 -10.69 -4.49 -10.19
C THR A 107 -11.83 -5.04 -9.32
N CYS A 108 -11.53 -5.46 -8.09
CA CYS A 108 -12.51 -5.94 -7.12
C CYS A 108 -12.97 -4.78 -6.24
N LEU A 109 -13.86 -3.94 -6.77
CA LEU A 109 -14.43 -2.78 -6.09
C LEU A 109 -15.86 -3.05 -5.66
N LEU A 110 -16.34 -2.33 -4.63
CA LEU A 110 -17.77 -2.28 -4.30
C LEU A 110 -18.58 -1.57 -5.39
N TYR A 111 -17.97 -0.62 -6.09
CA TYR A 111 -18.54 0.04 -7.25
C TYR A 111 -17.69 -0.34 -8.46
N THR A 112 -18.31 -1.02 -9.42
CA THR A 112 -17.64 -1.38 -10.67
C THR A 112 -17.29 -0.12 -11.45
N SER A 113 -16.01 0.15 -11.58
CA SER A 113 -15.55 1.06 -12.64
C SER A 113 -15.84 0.38 -13.97
N PRO A 114 -16.53 1.03 -14.92
CA PRO A 114 -16.80 0.42 -16.22
C PRO A 114 -15.47 0.12 -16.91
N SER A 115 -15.13 -1.17 -16.98
CA SER A 115 -13.99 -1.64 -17.75
C SER A 115 -14.32 -1.56 -19.24
N PRO A 116 -13.35 -1.24 -20.09
CA PRO A 116 -13.53 -1.39 -21.55
C PRO A 116 -13.96 -2.80 -21.97
N ARG A 117 -13.72 -3.81 -21.10
CA ARG A 117 -14.16 -5.20 -21.32
C ARG A 117 -15.63 -5.44 -20.99
N ASP A 118 -16.26 -4.57 -20.21
CA ASP A 118 -17.66 -4.73 -19.77
C ASP A 118 -18.64 -4.11 -20.78
N ARG A 119 -18.15 -3.69 -21.95
CA ARG A 119 -18.96 -3.08 -23.01
C ARG A 119 -19.54 -4.06 -24.03
N TYR A 120 -19.41 -5.39 -23.79
CA TYR A 120 -19.93 -6.42 -24.71
C TYR A 120 -20.68 -7.50 -23.95
#